data_011e5536ac33cbd62bd7945671813664
#
_entry.id   011e5536ac33cbd62bd7945671813664
#
_cell.length_a   1.000
_cell.length_b   1.000
_cell.length_c   1.000
_cell.angle_alpha   90.00
_cell.angle_beta   90.00
_cell.angle_gamma   90.00
#
_symmetry.space_group_name_H-M   'P 1'
#
loop_
_entity.id
_entity.type
_entity.pdbx_description
1 polymer ?
#
loop_
_entity_poly.entity_id
_entity_poly.type
_entity_poly.pdbx_seq_one_letter_code
_entity_poly.pdbx_strand_id
1 'polypeptide(L)'
;QLKIEKPTKGCTVASCDTIDGPIVKLKNGSVLKVKSYDAGKKVLPQVSEILYLGDLLVPYGDFLNRNQLLCAPGYVEQYWKAELLEKGIEPELYVSFKEAMDLSMRNNVPMHPDYIYYWSQISYEQFLGLLDWIAHGNLVGGVLRLPYASSDRERFKNGKRALEIIGCEHNVTLEHVVFSEKDSCALLMNVGVDYETKDLGKEIDLISQKLIASDNVLDVLKALSKFIIKDKAGTFIGARMGRPEKAKLRKLTGSPHVLFPVGEEGGRLRSFQSSLEVGIVESDFPNYFCDSCKIECVYPRCFQCGLVCVKNFYCLICEKYSNDKCFEHPQKSVQHSVRKIDIKNYFESSKKLIGARIDDLPVVIKGVRGTSSEDHSCENLVKGM
;
A
#
# COMPACT_ATOMS: atom_id res chain seq x y z
N GLN A 1 4.47 6.07 5.34
CA GLN A 1 3.09 5.56 5.27
C GLN A 1 2.25 6.60 4.54
N LEU A 2 1.86 6.30 3.30
CA LEU A 2 0.80 7.03 2.66
C LEU A 2 -0.47 6.78 3.48
N LYS A 3 -0.99 7.84 4.07
CA LYS A 3 -2.24 7.78 4.81
C LYS A 3 -3.35 7.68 3.76
N ILE A 4 -3.73 6.46 3.43
CA ILE A 4 -4.93 6.24 2.63
C ILE A 4 -6.10 6.72 3.50
N GLU A 5 -6.73 7.81 3.13
CA GLU A 5 -7.94 8.26 3.81
C GLU A 5 -8.97 7.13 3.72
N LYS A 6 -9.57 6.81 4.86
CA LYS A 6 -10.69 5.86 4.86
C LYS A 6 -11.77 6.40 3.92
N PRO A 7 -12.39 5.54 3.10
CA PRO A 7 -13.51 5.95 2.29
C PRO A 7 -14.56 6.60 3.18
N THR A 8 -15.12 7.71 2.70
CA THR A 8 -16.19 8.41 3.41
C THR A 8 -17.40 7.48 3.59
N LYS A 9 -18.20 7.80 4.57
CA LYS A 9 -19.37 7.03 4.98
C LYS A 9 -20.21 6.58 3.78
N GLY A 10 -20.30 5.28 3.59
CA GLY A 10 -21.09 4.67 2.53
C GLY A 10 -20.32 4.21 1.28
N CYS A 11 -18.99 4.29 1.25
CA CYS A 11 -18.18 3.77 0.15
C CYS A 11 -17.43 2.51 0.57
N THR A 12 -17.47 1.48 -0.27
CA THR A 12 -16.59 0.31 -0.16
C THR A 12 -15.41 0.45 -1.09
N VAL A 13 -14.24 0.01 -0.66
CA VAL A 13 -13.05 -0.07 -1.51
C VAL A 13 -13.11 -1.37 -2.31
N ALA A 14 -13.08 -1.28 -3.64
CA ALA A 14 -12.95 -2.47 -4.48
C ALA A 14 -11.52 -3.02 -4.39
N SER A 15 -11.35 -4.34 -4.43
CA SER A 15 -10.05 -4.98 -4.53
C SER A 15 -9.37 -4.61 -5.86
N CYS A 16 -8.05 -4.47 -5.82
CA CYS A 16 -7.21 -4.28 -7.00
C CYS A 16 -6.39 -5.52 -7.27
N ASP A 17 -6.22 -5.88 -8.53
CA ASP A 17 -5.32 -6.96 -8.92
C ASP A 17 -3.85 -6.51 -8.78
N THR A 18 -3.56 -5.29 -9.21
CA THR A 18 -2.23 -4.70 -9.14
C THR A 18 -2.29 -3.26 -8.65
N ILE A 19 -1.27 -2.84 -7.90
CA ILE A 19 -1.08 -1.44 -7.46
C ILE A 19 0.37 -1.07 -7.75
N ASP A 20 0.54 0.00 -8.53
CA ASP A 20 1.86 0.56 -8.78
C ASP A 20 2.36 1.31 -7.54
N GLY A 21 3.53 0.92 -7.06
CA GLY A 21 4.17 1.58 -5.94
C GLY A 21 4.84 2.91 -6.32
N PRO A 22 5.28 3.69 -5.31
CA PRO A 22 5.92 4.97 -5.55
C PRO A 22 7.29 4.83 -6.25
N ILE A 23 7.65 5.83 -7.06
CA ILE A 23 8.98 6.00 -7.61
C ILE A 23 9.72 7.02 -6.76
N VAL A 24 10.87 6.65 -6.23
CA VAL A 24 11.62 7.45 -5.29
C VAL A 24 13.05 7.66 -5.73
N LYS A 25 13.58 8.85 -5.43
CA LYS A 25 14.99 9.18 -5.55
C LYS A 25 15.68 9.00 -4.21
N LEU A 26 16.82 8.33 -4.22
CA LEU A 26 17.66 8.12 -3.04
C LEU A 26 18.68 9.24 -2.84
N LYS A 27 19.25 9.31 -1.64
CA LYS A 27 20.31 10.28 -1.29
C LYS A 27 21.55 10.19 -2.18
N ASN A 28 21.85 9.00 -2.72
CA ASN A 28 22.94 8.80 -3.66
C ASN A 28 22.58 9.21 -5.11
N GLY A 29 21.33 9.63 -5.36
CA GLY A 29 20.83 10.00 -6.68
C GLY A 29 20.24 8.86 -7.50
N SER A 30 20.24 7.63 -7.01
CA SER A 30 19.57 6.49 -7.66
C SER A 30 18.06 6.66 -7.64
N VAL A 31 17.37 6.13 -8.65
CA VAL A 31 15.91 6.14 -8.75
C VAL A 31 15.42 4.70 -8.82
N LEU A 32 14.41 4.39 -8.04
CA LEU A 32 13.80 3.06 -8.04
C LEU A 32 12.28 3.12 -7.82
N LYS A 33 11.58 2.14 -8.38
CA LYS A 33 10.16 1.90 -8.14
C LYS A 33 10.01 0.92 -6.97
N VAL A 34 9.29 1.32 -5.95
CA VAL A 34 9.06 0.49 -4.76
C VAL A 34 7.96 -0.53 -5.06
N LYS A 35 8.31 -1.81 -5.18
CA LYS A 35 7.41 -2.89 -5.60
C LYS A 35 6.75 -3.64 -4.44
N SER A 36 7.23 -3.45 -3.21
CA SER A 36 6.67 -4.13 -2.03
C SER A 36 6.86 -3.30 -0.76
N TYR A 37 6.06 -3.60 0.24
CA TYR A 37 6.15 -2.98 1.57
C TYR A 37 7.54 -3.16 2.20
N ASP A 38 8.08 -4.38 2.13
CA ASP A 38 9.39 -4.68 2.72
C ASP A 38 10.53 -3.96 2.01
N ALA A 39 10.46 -3.84 0.69
CA ALA A 39 11.39 -3.01 -0.09
C ALA A 39 11.29 -1.54 0.32
N GLY A 40 10.07 -1.02 0.45
CA GLY A 40 9.82 0.35 0.89
C GLY A 40 10.38 0.65 2.28
N LYS A 41 10.19 -0.25 3.23
CA LYS A 41 10.71 -0.12 4.59
C LYS A 41 12.23 -0.04 4.64
N LYS A 42 12.92 -0.85 3.83
CA LYS A 42 14.40 -0.85 3.73
C LYS A 42 14.94 0.43 3.10
N VAL A 43 14.23 0.96 2.11
CA VAL A 43 14.66 2.11 1.33
C VAL A 43 14.30 3.44 1.99
N LEU A 44 13.24 3.49 2.80
CA LEU A 44 12.70 4.69 3.42
C LEU A 44 13.75 5.63 4.07
N PRO A 45 14.75 5.15 4.82
CA PRO A 45 15.77 6.03 5.43
C PRO A 45 16.69 6.70 4.40
N GLN A 46 16.76 6.16 3.19
CA GLN A 46 17.63 6.63 2.10
C GLN A 46 16.90 7.52 1.10
N VAL A 47 15.58 7.64 1.19
CA VAL A 47 14.78 8.47 0.28
C VAL A 47 15.10 9.95 0.51
N SER A 48 15.42 10.65 -0.59
CA SER A 48 15.61 12.10 -0.62
C SER A 48 14.42 12.83 -1.22
N GLU A 49 13.76 12.22 -2.22
CA GLU A 49 12.62 12.81 -2.94
C GLU A 49 11.66 11.69 -3.37
N ILE A 50 10.37 11.94 -3.29
CA ILE A 50 9.34 11.08 -3.89
C ILE A 50 8.99 11.73 -5.23
N LEU A 51 9.39 11.09 -6.33
CA LEU A 51 9.14 11.59 -7.68
C LEU A 51 7.68 11.36 -8.06
N TYR A 52 7.16 10.16 -7.80
CA TYR A 52 5.78 9.78 -8.04
C TYR A 52 5.24 8.96 -6.87
N LEU A 53 4.01 9.24 -6.49
CA LEU A 53 3.37 8.56 -5.35
C LEU A 53 2.94 7.12 -5.67
N GLY A 54 2.91 6.75 -6.95
CA GLY A 54 2.28 5.52 -7.39
C GLY A 54 0.75 5.63 -7.41
N ASP A 55 0.08 4.50 -7.44
CA ASP A 55 -1.37 4.46 -7.51
C ASP A 55 -2.01 4.94 -6.20
N LEU A 56 -2.81 5.98 -6.29
CA LEU A 56 -3.68 6.45 -5.21
C LEU A 56 -5.11 6.02 -5.52
N LEU A 57 -5.65 5.15 -4.68
CA LEU A 57 -7.00 4.66 -4.82
C LEU A 57 -7.96 5.54 -4.04
N VAL A 58 -8.78 6.28 -4.74
CA VAL A 58 -9.82 7.13 -4.16
C VAL A 58 -11.18 6.59 -4.55
N PRO A 59 -12.10 6.36 -3.60
CA PRO A 59 -13.46 5.93 -3.91
C PRO A 59 -14.18 6.92 -4.83
N TYR A 60 -14.90 6.39 -5.82
CA TYR A 60 -15.64 7.24 -6.76
C TYR A 60 -16.61 8.21 -6.07
N GLY A 61 -17.24 7.76 -4.97
CA GLY A 61 -18.14 8.60 -4.18
C GLY A 61 -17.50 9.88 -3.63
N ASP A 62 -16.19 9.88 -3.38
CA ASP A 62 -15.49 11.07 -2.90
C ASP A 62 -15.35 12.14 -3.98
N PHE A 63 -15.15 11.74 -5.24
CA PHE A 63 -15.18 12.66 -6.39
C PHE A 63 -16.57 13.27 -6.56
N LEU A 64 -17.61 12.44 -6.53
CA LEU A 64 -18.99 12.87 -6.68
C LEU A 64 -19.42 13.83 -5.55
N ASN A 65 -19.06 13.53 -4.31
CA ASN A 65 -19.40 14.34 -3.14
C ASN A 65 -18.72 15.73 -3.14
N ARG A 66 -17.60 15.85 -3.83
CA ARG A 66 -16.85 17.10 -3.97
C ARG A 66 -17.10 17.80 -5.30
N ASN A 67 -18.04 17.33 -6.11
CA ASN A 67 -18.29 17.82 -7.47
C ASN A 67 -17.02 17.87 -8.34
N GLN A 68 -16.11 16.94 -8.14
CA GLN A 68 -14.87 16.86 -8.91
C GLN A 68 -15.06 15.89 -10.09
N LEU A 69 -14.53 16.28 -11.23
CA LEU A 69 -14.44 15.40 -12.38
C LEU A 69 -13.31 14.37 -12.14
N LEU A 70 -13.53 13.16 -12.67
CA LEU A 70 -12.48 12.16 -12.71
C LEU A 70 -11.32 12.67 -13.58
N CYS A 71 -10.09 12.51 -13.09
CA CYS A 71 -8.90 12.74 -13.91
C CYS A 71 -8.88 11.74 -15.07
N ALA A 72 -8.39 12.18 -16.22
CA ALA A 72 -8.15 11.27 -17.33
C ALA A 72 -7.16 10.16 -16.86
N PRO A 73 -7.46 8.89 -17.10
CA PRO A 73 -6.55 7.82 -16.71
C PRO A 73 -5.28 7.88 -17.54
N GLY A 74 -4.14 7.66 -16.91
CA GLY A 74 -2.91 7.36 -17.62
C GLY A 74 -2.97 6.00 -18.29
N TYR A 75 -2.03 5.75 -19.20
CA TYR A 75 -1.92 4.46 -19.86
C TYR A 75 -1.33 3.42 -18.89
N VAL A 76 -2.14 2.47 -18.49
CA VAL A 76 -1.83 1.44 -17.48
C VAL A 76 -2.00 0.03 -18.05
N GLU A 77 -1.51 -0.98 -17.34
CA GLU A 77 -1.53 -2.37 -17.75
C GLU A 77 -2.94 -2.88 -18.10
N GLN A 78 -3.95 -2.49 -17.32
CA GLN A 78 -5.34 -2.88 -17.57
C GLN A 78 -5.85 -2.32 -18.90
N TYR A 79 -5.42 -1.10 -19.27
CA TYR A 79 -5.76 -0.48 -20.53
C TYR A 79 -5.09 -1.22 -21.70
N TRP A 80 -3.80 -1.52 -21.56
CA TRP A 80 -3.03 -2.29 -22.53
C TRP A 80 -3.64 -3.70 -22.75
N LYS A 81 -4.03 -4.39 -21.69
CA LYS A 81 -4.72 -5.68 -21.78
C LYS A 81 -6.06 -5.58 -22.51
N ALA A 82 -6.82 -4.53 -22.26
CA ALA A 82 -8.09 -4.31 -22.98
C ALA A 82 -7.87 -4.12 -24.49
N GLU A 83 -6.85 -3.33 -24.89
CA GLU A 83 -6.50 -3.13 -26.30
C GLU A 83 -6.03 -4.43 -26.99
N LEU A 84 -5.32 -5.31 -26.29
CA LEU A 84 -4.97 -6.64 -26.81
C LEU A 84 -6.19 -7.53 -27.01
N LEU A 85 -7.10 -7.56 -26.02
CA LEU A 85 -8.32 -8.35 -26.10
C LEU A 85 -9.24 -7.88 -27.23
N GLU A 86 -9.32 -6.57 -27.48
CA GLU A 86 -10.05 -6.02 -28.64
C GLU A 86 -9.52 -6.52 -29.98
N LYS A 87 -8.23 -6.89 -30.01
CA LYS A 87 -7.57 -7.49 -31.20
C LYS A 87 -7.56 -9.01 -31.18
N GLY A 88 -8.24 -9.63 -30.22
CA GLY A 88 -8.32 -11.09 -30.09
C GLY A 88 -7.04 -11.74 -29.57
N ILE A 89 -6.16 -10.97 -28.92
CA ILE A 89 -4.91 -11.46 -28.33
C ILE A 89 -5.11 -11.60 -26.83
N GLU A 90 -4.88 -12.79 -26.30
CA GLU A 90 -4.95 -13.02 -24.85
C GLU A 90 -3.66 -12.55 -24.20
N PRO A 91 -3.72 -11.58 -23.25
CA PRO A 91 -2.52 -11.05 -22.62
C PRO A 91 -1.94 -12.03 -21.62
N GLU A 92 -0.63 -12.26 -21.66
CA GLU A 92 0.08 -13.00 -20.64
C GLU A 92 0.23 -12.16 -19.35
N LEU A 93 0.40 -12.86 -18.22
CA LEU A 93 0.52 -12.22 -16.91
C LEU A 93 1.82 -11.40 -16.76
N TYR A 94 2.89 -11.88 -17.39
CA TYR A 94 4.20 -11.22 -17.41
C TYR A 94 4.72 -11.23 -18.84
N VAL A 95 5.04 -10.04 -19.34
CA VAL A 95 5.51 -9.86 -20.71
C VAL A 95 6.92 -9.28 -20.66
N SER A 96 7.88 -9.95 -21.27
CA SER A 96 9.25 -9.44 -21.41
C SER A 96 9.27 -8.27 -22.38
N PHE A 97 10.38 -7.47 -22.34
CA PHE A 97 10.55 -6.34 -23.25
C PHE A 97 10.46 -6.78 -24.73
N LYS A 98 11.10 -7.90 -25.10
CA LYS A 98 11.08 -8.41 -26.47
C LYS A 98 9.68 -8.83 -26.92
N GLU A 99 8.96 -9.53 -26.09
CA GLU A 99 7.57 -9.93 -26.35
C GLU A 99 6.65 -8.71 -26.47
N ALA A 100 6.77 -7.74 -25.57
CA ALA A 100 5.98 -6.51 -25.63
C ALA A 100 6.28 -5.71 -26.91
N MET A 101 7.54 -5.66 -27.34
CA MET A 101 7.95 -5.03 -28.57
C MET A 101 7.39 -5.77 -29.80
N ASP A 102 7.50 -7.09 -29.82
CA ASP A 102 6.97 -7.92 -30.90
C ASP A 102 5.45 -7.79 -31.01
N LEU A 103 4.74 -7.81 -29.88
CA LEU A 103 3.28 -7.58 -29.86
C LEU A 103 2.92 -6.20 -30.39
N SER A 104 3.65 -5.17 -29.97
CA SER A 104 3.40 -3.81 -30.40
C SER A 104 3.61 -3.65 -31.90
N MET A 105 4.74 -4.15 -32.43
CA MET A 105 5.09 -3.99 -33.85
C MET A 105 4.20 -4.85 -34.77
N ARG A 106 3.90 -6.10 -34.41
CA ARG A 106 3.11 -7.01 -35.26
C ARG A 106 1.63 -6.70 -35.27
N ASN A 107 1.10 -6.26 -34.13
CA ASN A 107 -0.34 -6.09 -33.96
C ASN A 107 -0.78 -4.62 -33.95
N ASN A 108 0.17 -3.70 -34.12
CA ASN A 108 -0.09 -2.27 -34.04
C ASN A 108 -0.85 -1.88 -32.76
N VAL A 109 -0.38 -2.39 -31.60
CA VAL A 109 -0.83 -2.02 -30.26
C VAL A 109 0.22 -1.14 -29.60
N PRO A 110 -0.16 -0.26 -28.65
CA PRO A 110 0.82 0.51 -27.92
C PRO A 110 1.77 -0.36 -27.13
N MET A 111 2.96 0.17 -26.85
CA MET A 111 3.96 -0.51 -26.02
C MET A 111 3.44 -0.72 -24.59
N HIS A 112 3.82 -1.82 -23.98
CA HIS A 112 3.43 -2.15 -22.61
C HIS A 112 3.85 -1.05 -21.63
N PRO A 113 3.00 -0.65 -20.66
CA PRO A 113 3.26 0.45 -19.74
C PRO A 113 4.56 0.35 -18.92
N ASP A 114 5.05 -0.85 -18.66
CA ASP A 114 6.32 -1.06 -17.95
C ASP A 114 7.57 -0.64 -18.73
N TYR A 115 7.42 -0.41 -20.06
CA TYR A 115 8.51 -0.08 -20.98
C TYR A 115 8.36 1.31 -21.59
N ILE A 116 7.44 2.13 -21.07
CA ILE A 116 7.28 3.55 -21.40
C ILE A 116 7.40 4.38 -20.13
N TYR A 117 7.76 5.66 -20.31
CA TYR A 117 8.06 6.57 -19.22
C TYR A 117 7.14 7.80 -19.24
N TYR A 118 7.25 8.69 -18.23
CA TYR A 118 6.44 9.89 -18.07
C TYR A 118 6.95 11.05 -18.93
N TRP A 119 7.00 10.87 -20.23
CA TRP A 119 7.58 11.80 -21.18
C TRP A 119 6.90 13.15 -21.28
N SER A 120 5.61 13.22 -20.96
CA SER A 120 4.84 14.47 -20.90
C SER A 120 5.23 15.38 -19.73
N GLN A 121 6.07 14.91 -18.80
CA GLN A 121 6.44 15.64 -17.58
C GLN A 121 7.76 16.40 -17.72
N ILE A 122 8.49 16.25 -18.80
CA ILE A 122 9.76 16.95 -19.04
C ILE A 122 9.63 18.00 -20.13
N SER A 123 10.44 19.07 -20.01
CA SER A 123 10.54 20.08 -21.04
C SER A 123 11.39 19.60 -22.23
N TYR A 124 11.21 20.26 -23.38
CA TYR A 124 12.02 19.96 -24.57
C TYR A 124 13.52 20.17 -24.31
N GLU A 125 13.91 21.20 -23.55
CA GLU A 125 15.29 21.45 -23.15
C GLU A 125 15.85 20.29 -22.28
N GLN A 126 15.07 19.77 -21.35
CA GLN A 126 15.46 18.62 -20.55
C GLN A 126 15.61 17.35 -21.40
N PHE A 127 14.76 17.20 -22.40
CA PHE A 127 14.85 16.10 -23.34
C PHE A 127 16.14 16.18 -24.20
N LEU A 128 16.48 17.35 -24.71
CA LEU A 128 17.76 17.56 -25.44
C LEU A 128 18.96 17.27 -24.55
N GLY A 129 18.92 17.72 -23.29
CA GLY A 129 19.98 17.41 -22.32
C GLY A 129 20.10 15.90 -22.02
N LEU A 130 18.99 15.17 -22.06
CA LEU A 130 19.01 13.71 -21.92
C LEU A 130 19.62 13.03 -23.15
N LEU A 131 19.28 13.47 -24.36
CA LEU A 131 19.85 12.95 -25.58
C LEU A 131 21.36 13.19 -25.66
N ASP A 132 21.83 14.42 -25.35
CA ASP A 132 23.28 14.73 -25.27
C ASP A 132 23.98 13.79 -24.29
N TRP A 133 23.37 13.54 -23.16
CA TRP A 133 23.94 12.63 -22.17
C TRP A 133 24.00 11.17 -22.63
N ILE A 134 22.96 10.68 -23.30
CA ILE A 134 22.92 9.32 -23.88
C ILE A 134 24.00 9.18 -24.99
N ALA A 135 24.21 10.21 -25.78
CA ALA A 135 25.26 10.23 -26.83
C ALA A 135 26.67 9.99 -26.26
N HIS A 136 26.94 10.44 -25.04
CA HIS A 136 28.20 10.22 -24.33
C HIS A 136 28.23 8.91 -23.52
N GLY A 137 27.17 8.13 -23.58
CA GLY A 137 27.04 6.85 -22.89
C GLY A 137 27.74 5.70 -23.61
N ASN A 138 27.87 4.59 -22.91
CA ASN A 138 28.38 3.34 -23.45
C ASN A 138 27.40 2.20 -23.18
N LEU A 139 27.21 1.34 -24.18
CA LEU A 139 26.41 0.13 -24.07
C LEU A 139 27.34 -1.09 -23.93
N VAL A 140 27.32 -1.72 -22.74
CA VAL A 140 28.21 -2.86 -22.45
C VAL A 140 27.36 -4.04 -22.00
N GLY A 141 27.31 -5.10 -22.82
CA GLY A 141 26.52 -6.29 -22.51
C GLY A 141 25.02 -6.02 -22.37
N GLY A 142 24.45 -5.12 -23.17
CA GLY A 142 23.03 -4.73 -23.08
C GLY A 142 22.70 -3.72 -21.97
N VAL A 143 23.69 -3.32 -21.18
CA VAL A 143 23.53 -2.38 -20.06
C VAL A 143 24.06 -1.01 -20.45
N LEU A 144 23.20 -0.01 -20.39
CA LEU A 144 23.56 1.39 -20.64
C LEU A 144 24.30 1.96 -19.42
N ARG A 145 25.41 2.64 -19.68
CA ARG A 145 26.21 3.35 -18.67
C ARG A 145 26.43 4.78 -19.15
N LEU A 146 25.93 5.74 -18.38
CA LEU A 146 26.10 7.16 -18.67
C LEU A 146 27.19 7.75 -17.77
N PRO A 147 28.12 8.61 -18.28
CA PRO A 147 29.16 9.23 -17.48
C PRO A 147 28.54 10.18 -16.44
N TYR A 148 28.97 10.05 -15.18
CA TYR A 148 28.43 10.86 -14.07
C TYR A 148 29.49 11.10 -12.98
N ALA A 149 30.77 11.21 -13.36
CA ALA A 149 31.84 11.61 -12.45
C ALA A 149 31.60 13.02 -11.89
N SER A 150 32.30 13.41 -10.86
CA SER A 150 32.11 14.73 -10.22
C SER A 150 32.32 15.91 -11.22
N SER A 151 33.19 15.74 -12.20
CA SER A 151 33.42 16.70 -13.30
C SER A 151 32.24 16.84 -14.24
N ASP A 152 31.47 15.77 -14.42
CA ASP A 152 30.44 15.67 -15.46
C ASP A 152 29.04 16.03 -14.95
N ARG A 153 28.90 16.07 -13.65
CA ARG A 153 27.57 16.27 -12.97
C ARG A 153 26.91 17.58 -13.37
N GLU A 154 27.66 18.67 -13.45
CA GLU A 154 27.08 19.97 -13.82
C GLU A 154 26.72 20.01 -15.31
N ARG A 155 27.54 19.41 -16.17
CA ARG A 155 27.27 19.29 -17.62
C ARG A 155 25.97 18.55 -17.88
N PHE A 156 25.77 17.40 -17.23
CA PHE A 156 24.62 16.51 -17.49
C PHE A 156 23.48 16.69 -16.52
N LYS A 157 23.44 17.78 -15.77
CA LYS A 157 22.42 18.06 -14.76
C LYS A 157 20.99 18.03 -15.29
N ASN A 158 20.76 18.66 -16.47
CA ASN A 158 19.45 18.67 -17.11
C ASN A 158 19.04 17.27 -17.58
N GLY A 159 19.96 16.51 -18.18
CA GLY A 159 19.73 15.13 -18.59
C GLY A 159 19.44 14.21 -17.39
N LYS A 160 20.20 14.37 -16.30
CA LYS A 160 19.96 13.61 -15.06
C LYS A 160 18.59 13.93 -14.46
N ARG A 161 18.21 15.21 -14.41
CA ARG A 161 16.89 15.59 -13.90
C ARG A 161 15.78 15.10 -14.82
N ALA A 162 15.96 15.15 -16.13
CA ALA A 162 15.01 14.57 -17.08
C ALA A 162 14.79 13.07 -16.80
N LEU A 163 15.89 12.32 -16.62
CA LEU A 163 15.86 10.89 -16.34
C LEU A 163 15.09 10.58 -15.03
N GLU A 164 15.27 11.40 -14.00
CA GLU A 164 14.54 11.30 -12.74
C GLU A 164 13.03 11.55 -12.93
N ILE A 165 12.69 12.65 -13.64
CA ILE A 165 11.30 13.05 -13.84
C ILE A 165 10.53 12.03 -14.70
N ILE A 166 11.15 11.47 -15.74
CA ILE A 166 10.48 10.41 -16.52
C ILE A 166 10.28 9.11 -15.74
N GLY A 167 10.85 9.00 -14.54
CA GLY A 167 10.67 7.84 -13.66
C GLY A 167 11.44 6.60 -14.10
N CYS A 168 12.54 6.76 -14.85
CA CYS A 168 13.36 5.63 -15.28
C CYS A 168 14.24 5.12 -14.14
N GLU A 169 14.11 3.83 -13.82
CA GLU A 169 14.88 3.19 -12.75
C GLU A 169 16.37 3.13 -13.11
N HIS A 170 17.25 3.55 -12.22
CA HIS A 170 18.71 3.52 -12.43
C HIS A 170 19.48 3.61 -11.12
N ASN A 171 20.71 3.13 -11.15
CA ASN A 171 21.63 3.19 -10.01
C ASN A 171 22.76 4.19 -10.30
N VAL A 172 23.10 5.01 -9.31
CA VAL A 172 24.22 5.96 -9.38
C VAL A 172 25.42 5.37 -8.66
N THR A 173 26.53 5.22 -9.38
CA THR A 173 27.85 4.86 -8.87
C THR A 173 28.74 6.11 -8.78
N LEU A 174 30.00 5.94 -8.43
CA LEU A 174 30.95 7.06 -8.32
C LEU A 174 31.18 7.79 -9.65
N GLU A 175 31.22 7.04 -10.76
CA GLU A 175 31.58 7.56 -12.07
C GLU A 175 30.46 7.46 -13.12
N HIS A 176 29.48 6.61 -12.90
CA HIS A 176 28.45 6.32 -13.88
C HIS A 176 27.04 6.22 -13.28
N VAL A 177 26.07 6.49 -14.12
CA VAL A 177 24.69 6.05 -13.93
C VAL A 177 24.50 4.76 -14.73
N VAL A 178 24.02 3.71 -14.06
CA VAL A 178 23.93 2.36 -14.60
C VAL A 178 22.46 1.90 -14.55
N PHE A 179 22.00 1.32 -15.64
CA PHE A 179 20.64 0.83 -15.78
C PHE A 179 20.57 -0.70 -15.65
N SER A 180 19.38 -1.24 -15.51
CA SER A 180 19.15 -2.64 -15.80
C SER A 180 19.15 -2.88 -17.33
N GLU A 181 19.30 -4.12 -17.78
CA GLU A 181 19.16 -4.46 -19.20
C GLU A 181 17.79 -4.05 -19.73
N LYS A 182 16.73 -4.34 -18.96
CA LYS A 182 15.34 -3.96 -19.25
C LYS A 182 15.20 -2.45 -19.49
N ASP A 183 15.69 -1.64 -18.55
CA ASP A 183 15.53 -0.18 -18.61
C ASP A 183 16.43 0.44 -19.68
N SER A 184 17.60 -0.16 -19.94
CA SER A 184 18.48 0.23 -21.03
C SER A 184 17.78 0.09 -22.39
N CYS A 185 17.23 -1.10 -22.66
CA CYS A 185 16.49 -1.39 -23.89
C CYS A 185 15.28 -0.47 -24.03
N ALA A 186 14.48 -0.36 -22.96
CA ALA A 186 13.27 0.46 -22.97
C ALA A 186 13.58 1.94 -23.22
N LEU A 187 14.56 2.51 -22.52
CA LEU A 187 14.92 3.92 -22.67
C LEU A 187 15.41 4.23 -24.08
N LEU A 188 16.36 3.44 -24.61
CA LEU A 188 16.92 3.64 -25.95
C LEU A 188 15.85 3.53 -27.02
N MET A 189 15.01 2.51 -26.98
CA MET A 189 13.94 2.32 -27.96
C MET A 189 12.87 3.41 -27.89
N ASN A 190 12.55 3.96 -26.72
CA ASN A 190 11.63 5.08 -26.59
C ASN A 190 12.15 6.32 -27.33
N VAL A 191 13.45 6.61 -27.26
CA VAL A 191 14.06 7.74 -27.97
C VAL A 191 14.39 7.44 -29.43
N GLY A 192 14.07 6.25 -29.92
CA GLY A 192 14.25 5.84 -31.30
C GLY A 192 15.62 5.23 -31.62
N VAL A 193 16.48 5.02 -30.62
CA VAL A 193 17.78 4.36 -30.72
C VAL A 193 17.62 2.86 -30.67
N ASP A 194 18.34 2.12 -31.51
CA ASP A 194 18.37 0.68 -31.45
C ASP A 194 19.22 0.22 -30.24
N TYR A 195 18.68 -0.69 -29.40
CA TYR A 195 19.40 -1.19 -28.22
C TYR A 195 20.56 -2.13 -28.56
N GLU A 196 20.72 -2.55 -29.83
CA GLU A 196 21.86 -3.34 -30.33
C GLU A 196 22.94 -2.50 -30.97
N THR A 197 22.79 -1.16 -30.97
CA THR A 197 23.75 -0.25 -31.61
C THR A 197 25.12 -0.32 -30.95
N LYS A 198 26.16 -0.11 -31.76
CA LYS A 198 27.56 -0.04 -31.31
C LYS A 198 28.04 1.39 -31.06
N ASP A 199 27.33 2.39 -31.57
CA ASP A 199 27.73 3.81 -31.52
C ASP A 199 26.51 4.68 -31.20
N LEU A 200 26.31 4.94 -29.93
CA LEU A 200 25.21 5.78 -29.42
C LEU A 200 25.30 7.20 -29.94
N GLY A 201 26.51 7.75 -30.04
CA GLY A 201 26.73 9.13 -30.50
C GLY A 201 26.17 9.33 -31.91
N LYS A 202 26.54 8.44 -32.87
CA LYS A 202 26.03 8.53 -34.24
C LYS A 202 24.54 8.39 -34.36
N GLU A 203 23.95 7.45 -33.62
CA GLU A 203 22.50 7.27 -33.63
C GLU A 203 21.76 8.50 -33.08
N ILE A 204 22.26 9.09 -32.00
CA ILE A 204 21.66 10.31 -31.42
C ILE A 204 21.85 11.50 -32.38
N ASP A 205 22.98 11.62 -33.06
CA ASP A 205 23.20 12.67 -34.07
C ASP A 205 22.19 12.56 -35.23
N LEU A 206 21.90 11.34 -35.69
CA LEU A 206 20.88 11.09 -36.71
C LEU A 206 19.46 11.42 -36.23
N ILE A 207 19.19 11.13 -35.00
CA ILE A 207 17.91 11.49 -34.38
C ILE A 207 17.79 13.00 -34.21
N SER A 208 18.85 13.66 -33.75
CA SER A 208 18.90 15.11 -33.55
C SER A 208 18.63 15.91 -34.82
N GLN A 209 19.03 15.40 -35.97
CA GLN A 209 18.72 16.01 -37.29
C GLN A 209 17.24 15.90 -37.69
N LYS A 210 16.50 14.96 -37.10
CA LYS A 210 15.07 14.74 -37.38
C LYS A 210 14.16 15.40 -36.35
N LEU A 211 14.72 15.99 -35.29
CA LEU A 211 13.96 16.62 -34.23
C LEU A 211 13.19 17.84 -34.72
N ILE A 212 11.91 17.86 -34.43
CA ILE A 212 11.06 19.04 -34.61
C ILE A 212 10.72 19.53 -33.19
N ALA A 213 11.04 20.79 -32.94
CA ALA A 213 10.73 21.40 -31.65
C ALA A 213 9.21 21.36 -31.39
N SER A 214 8.83 20.89 -30.25
CA SER A 214 7.43 20.82 -29.79
C SER A 214 7.36 21.13 -28.31
N ASP A 215 6.28 21.73 -27.86
CA ASP A 215 6.02 21.98 -26.44
C ASP A 215 5.79 20.68 -25.65
N ASN A 216 5.44 19.60 -26.34
CA ASN A 216 5.21 18.30 -25.75
C ASN A 216 6.21 17.26 -26.27
N VAL A 217 7.10 16.81 -25.41
CA VAL A 217 8.12 15.79 -25.73
C VAL A 217 7.51 14.47 -26.20
N LEU A 218 6.32 14.12 -25.69
CA LEU A 218 5.63 12.90 -26.12
C LEU A 218 5.31 12.89 -27.62
N ASP A 219 4.97 14.05 -28.22
CA ASP A 219 4.68 14.12 -29.65
C ASP A 219 5.95 14.01 -30.50
N VAL A 220 7.09 14.53 -29.99
CA VAL A 220 8.39 14.30 -30.59
C VAL A 220 8.72 12.81 -30.62
N LEU A 221 8.53 12.12 -29.50
CA LEU A 221 8.82 10.69 -29.38
C LEU A 221 7.92 9.82 -30.24
N LYS A 222 6.64 10.17 -30.42
CA LYS A 222 5.73 9.46 -31.35
C LYS A 222 6.24 9.49 -32.78
N ALA A 223 6.96 10.54 -33.16
CA ALA A 223 7.56 10.66 -34.50
C ALA A 223 8.89 9.89 -34.63
N LEU A 224 9.60 9.67 -33.54
CA LEU A 224 10.93 9.02 -33.51
C LEU A 224 10.83 7.50 -33.24
N SER A 225 9.92 7.10 -32.38
CA SER A 225 9.80 5.71 -31.91
C SER A 225 9.28 4.78 -33.00
N LYS A 226 9.78 3.55 -33.02
CA LYS A 226 9.31 2.48 -33.91
C LYS A 226 7.99 1.85 -33.47
N PHE A 227 7.49 2.17 -32.29
CA PHE A 227 6.25 1.66 -31.72
C PHE A 227 5.38 2.79 -31.17
N ILE A 228 4.13 2.49 -30.91
CA ILE A 228 3.16 3.47 -30.41
C ILE A 228 3.41 3.71 -28.93
N ILE A 229 3.76 4.96 -28.58
CA ILE A 229 3.90 5.41 -27.18
C ILE A 229 2.62 6.14 -26.76
N LYS A 230 2.03 5.71 -25.67
CA LYS A 230 0.89 6.36 -25.01
C LYS A 230 1.37 7.17 -23.80
N ASP A 231 0.60 8.17 -23.40
CA ASP A 231 0.89 8.97 -22.22
C ASP A 231 0.57 8.20 -20.94
N LYS A 232 1.57 8.03 -20.07
CA LYS A 232 1.37 7.45 -18.72
C LYS A 232 0.67 8.42 -17.77
N ALA A 233 0.55 9.69 -18.12
CA ALA A 233 0.18 10.81 -17.26
C ALA A 233 1.04 10.95 -15.99
N GLY A 234 1.19 12.17 -15.47
CA GLY A 234 1.95 12.43 -14.24
C GLY A 234 1.14 12.28 -12.96
N THR A 235 -0.19 12.10 -13.07
CA THR A 235 -1.09 11.92 -11.95
C THR A 235 -1.59 10.48 -11.89
N PHE A 236 -1.34 9.85 -10.75
CA PHE A 236 -1.69 8.45 -10.49
C PHE A 236 -2.94 8.33 -9.60
N ILE A 237 -3.93 9.16 -9.83
CA ILE A 237 -5.18 9.06 -9.08
C ILE A 237 -6.10 8.10 -9.84
N GLY A 238 -6.13 6.86 -9.40
CA GLY A 238 -7.11 5.88 -9.83
C GLY A 238 -8.38 6.00 -9.01
N ALA A 239 -9.51 6.28 -9.63
CA ALA A 239 -10.81 6.12 -9.00
C ALA A 239 -11.28 4.68 -9.18
N ARG A 240 -11.67 4.03 -8.09
CA ARG A 240 -12.37 2.76 -8.13
C ARG A 240 -13.83 2.97 -7.78
N MET A 241 -14.70 2.34 -8.55
CA MET A 241 -16.12 2.33 -8.24
C MET A 241 -16.33 1.56 -6.95
N GLY A 242 -16.69 2.28 -5.91
CA GLY A 242 -17.20 1.72 -4.67
C GLY A 242 -18.73 1.66 -4.72
N ARG A 243 -19.30 0.69 -4.06
CA ARG A 243 -20.74 0.61 -3.87
C ARG A 243 -21.12 1.57 -2.74
N PRO A 244 -22.05 2.53 -2.93
CA PRO A 244 -22.54 3.33 -1.82
C PRO A 244 -23.27 2.39 -0.85
N GLU A 245 -22.69 2.21 0.32
CA GLU A 245 -23.32 1.44 1.37
C GLU A 245 -24.11 2.39 2.28
N LYS A 246 -25.42 2.33 2.23
CA LYS A 246 -26.25 2.94 3.26
C LYS A 246 -26.08 2.11 4.53
N ALA A 247 -25.19 2.54 5.39
CA ALA A 247 -25.07 1.95 6.71
C ALA A 247 -26.38 2.17 7.47
N LYS A 248 -27.20 1.12 7.57
CA LYS A 248 -28.31 1.11 8.51
C LYS A 248 -27.74 1.14 9.92
N LEU A 249 -28.33 1.96 10.78
CA LEU A 249 -28.01 1.94 12.19
C LEU A 249 -28.35 0.53 12.74
N ARG A 250 -27.34 -0.28 12.95
CA ARG A 250 -27.50 -1.61 13.54
C ARG A 250 -27.41 -1.48 15.05
N LYS A 251 -28.43 -1.94 15.76
CA LYS A 251 -28.34 -2.11 17.21
C LYS A 251 -27.37 -3.25 17.50
N LEU A 252 -26.52 -3.06 18.48
CA LEU A 252 -25.80 -4.16 19.09
C LEU A 252 -26.80 -5.05 19.81
N THR A 253 -27.05 -6.24 19.30
CA THR A 253 -27.92 -7.27 19.92
C THR A 253 -27.03 -8.44 20.31
N GLY A 254 -27.45 -9.18 21.35
CA GLY A 254 -26.69 -10.31 21.89
C GLY A 254 -25.48 -9.87 22.72
N SER A 255 -24.52 -10.76 22.83
CA SER A 255 -23.26 -10.55 23.56
C SER A 255 -22.13 -10.21 22.58
N PRO A 256 -21.94 -8.93 22.20
CA PRO A 256 -20.91 -8.57 21.24
C PRO A 256 -19.53 -8.83 21.83
N HIS A 257 -18.59 -9.28 20.98
CA HIS A 257 -17.21 -9.41 21.40
C HIS A 257 -16.63 -8.04 21.78
N VAL A 258 -16.19 -7.92 23.01
CA VAL A 258 -15.56 -6.71 23.54
C VAL A 258 -14.04 -6.84 23.51
N LEU A 259 -13.36 -5.76 23.12
CA LEU A 259 -11.90 -5.68 23.18
C LEU A 259 -11.42 -5.45 24.60
N PHE A 260 -12.24 -4.72 25.37
CA PHE A 260 -11.99 -4.41 26.76
C PHE A 260 -13.22 -4.78 27.60
N PRO A 261 -13.06 -5.10 28.88
CA PRO A 261 -14.18 -5.43 29.75
C PRO A 261 -14.95 -4.17 30.13
N VAL A 262 -15.81 -3.69 29.26
CA VAL A 262 -16.57 -2.44 29.43
C VAL A 262 -18.04 -2.64 29.78
N GLY A 263 -18.54 -3.88 29.74
CA GLY A 263 -19.96 -4.15 29.99
C GLY A 263 -20.88 -3.35 29.07
N GLU A 264 -21.84 -2.64 29.64
CA GLU A 264 -22.78 -1.77 28.94
C GLU A 264 -22.44 -0.30 29.05
N GLU A 265 -21.32 0.05 29.66
CA GLU A 265 -20.93 1.41 29.98
C GLU A 265 -20.57 2.21 28.73
N GLY A 266 -20.96 3.49 28.70
CA GLY A 266 -20.75 4.37 27.55
C GLY A 266 -21.80 4.22 26.44
N GLY A 267 -22.92 3.53 26.69
CA GLY A 267 -24.05 3.41 25.77
C GLY A 267 -23.65 2.78 24.42
N ARG A 268 -23.98 3.45 23.31
CA ARG A 268 -23.68 2.93 21.96
C ARG A 268 -22.20 2.78 21.65
N LEU A 269 -21.33 3.49 22.34
CA LEU A 269 -19.89 3.45 22.12
C LEU A 269 -19.20 2.35 22.92
N ARG A 270 -19.84 1.85 23.98
CA ARG A 270 -19.20 0.92 24.91
C ARG A 270 -17.80 1.43 25.29
N SER A 271 -17.77 2.60 25.95
CA SER A 271 -16.55 3.36 26.20
C SER A 271 -15.77 2.81 27.38
N PHE A 272 -14.47 2.61 27.17
CA PHE A 272 -13.56 2.19 28.24
C PHE A 272 -13.43 3.25 29.34
N GLN A 273 -13.40 4.53 28.97
CA GLN A 273 -13.33 5.64 29.93
C GLN A 273 -14.56 5.65 30.85
N SER A 274 -15.76 5.49 30.28
CA SER A 274 -16.98 5.41 31.10
C SER A 274 -16.97 4.22 32.04
N SER A 275 -16.41 3.08 31.61
CA SER A 275 -16.24 1.91 32.48
C SER A 275 -15.26 2.17 33.62
N LEU A 276 -14.17 2.91 33.35
CA LEU A 276 -13.21 3.32 34.38
C LEU A 276 -13.83 4.28 35.41
N GLU A 277 -14.71 5.18 34.98
CA GLU A 277 -15.43 6.09 35.87
C GLU A 277 -16.33 5.33 36.84
N VAL A 278 -17.11 4.39 36.31
CA VAL A 278 -18.01 3.51 37.11
C VAL A 278 -17.18 2.57 37.99
N GLY A 279 -16.10 2.01 37.49
CA GLY A 279 -15.13 1.18 38.18
C GLY A 279 -15.49 -0.30 38.25
N ILE A 280 -16.77 -0.68 38.24
CA ILE A 280 -17.26 -2.08 38.26
C ILE A 280 -18.07 -2.33 36.99
N VAL A 281 -17.72 -3.40 36.30
CA VAL A 281 -18.42 -3.81 35.08
C VAL A 281 -18.99 -5.21 35.25
N GLU A 282 -20.26 -5.39 34.88
CA GLU A 282 -20.94 -6.67 34.87
C GLU A 282 -21.22 -7.11 33.44
N SER A 283 -20.73 -8.27 33.06
CA SER A 283 -20.96 -8.86 31.75
C SER A 283 -20.64 -10.36 31.74
N ASP A 284 -20.88 -11.01 30.62
CA ASP A 284 -20.49 -12.39 30.39
C ASP A 284 -19.00 -12.47 30.04
N PHE A 285 -18.18 -13.00 30.94
CA PHE A 285 -16.75 -13.13 30.81
C PHE A 285 -16.27 -14.57 30.78
N PRO A 286 -15.16 -14.87 30.08
CA PRO A 286 -14.53 -16.18 30.18
C PRO A 286 -14.02 -16.44 31.59
N ASN A 287 -14.08 -17.70 31.99
CA ASN A 287 -13.66 -18.16 33.31
C ASN A 287 -12.22 -18.68 33.24
N TYR A 288 -11.28 -17.93 33.81
CA TYR A 288 -9.89 -18.33 34.00
C TYR A 288 -9.52 -18.31 35.49
N PHE A 289 -8.58 -19.16 35.88
CA PHE A 289 -8.05 -19.23 37.23
C PHE A 289 -6.53 -19.22 37.21
N CYS A 290 -5.95 -18.40 38.05
CA CYS A 290 -4.52 -18.36 38.24
C CYS A 290 -4.10 -19.26 39.40
N ASP A 291 -3.40 -20.35 39.14
CA ASP A 291 -2.96 -21.30 40.16
C ASP A 291 -1.90 -20.71 41.12
N SER A 292 -1.10 -19.76 40.63
CA SER A 292 -0.06 -19.10 41.44
C SER A 292 -0.65 -18.11 42.44
N CYS A 293 -1.56 -17.23 42.00
CA CYS A 293 -2.15 -16.19 42.84
C CYS A 293 -3.43 -16.64 43.52
N LYS A 294 -3.99 -17.79 43.12
CA LYS A 294 -5.28 -18.32 43.58
C LYS A 294 -6.44 -17.34 43.36
N ILE A 295 -6.45 -16.65 42.23
CA ILE A 295 -7.47 -15.68 41.87
C ILE A 295 -8.15 -16.04 40.56
N GLU A 296 -9.41 -15.63 40.46
CA GLU A 296 -10.17 -15.72 39.22
C GLU A 296 -9.79 -14.59 38.27
N CYS A 297 -9.61 -14.91 37.02
CA CYS A 297 -9.24 -13.99 35.95
C CYS A 297 -10.26 -14.05 34.81
N VAL A 298 -10.32 -13.01 34.00
CA VAL A 298 -11.13 -12.96 32.78
C VAL A 298 -10.29 -13.09 31.52
N TYR A 299 -8.98 -13.04 31.64
CA TYR A 299 -8.02 -13.20 30.57
C TYR A 299 -7.15 -14.45 30.77
N PRO A 300 -6.58 -15.00 29.69
CA PRO A 300 -5.70 -16.17 29.77
C PRO A 300 -4.36 -15.91 30.47
N ARG A 301 -4.09 -14.64 30.86
CA ARG A 301 -2.95 -14.27 31.68
C ARG A 301 -3.41 -13.54 32.93
N CYS A 302 -2.80 -13.89 34.05
CA CYS A 302 -3.11 -13.27 35.33
C CYS A 302 -2.72 -11.79 35.34
N PHE A 303 -3.63 -10.91 35.73
CA PHE A 303 -3.39 -9.47 35.83
C PHE A 303 -2.43 -9.08 36.96
N GLN A 304 -2.21 -9.96 37.94
CA GLN A 304 -1.26 -9.70 39.02
C GLN A 304 0.16 -10.19 38.73
N CYS A 305 0.30 -11.45 38.32
CA CYS A 305 1.63 -12.06 38.14
C CYS A 305 2.04 -12.28 36.67
N GLY A 306 1.15 -12.05 35.70
CA GLY A 306 1.42 -12.24 34.28
C GLY A 306 1.50 -13.71 33.81
N LEU A 307 1.39 -14.69 34.71
CA LEU A 307 1.43 -16.11 34.38
C LEU A 307 0.18 -16.55 33.63
N VAL A 308 0.29 -17.65 32.87
CA VAL A 308 -0.82 -18.24 32.15
C VAL A 308 -1.83 -18.84 33.14
N CYS A 309 -3.10 -18.51 32.96
CA CYS A 309 -4.21 -19.02 33.75
C CYS A 309 -4.80 -20.27 33.11
N VAL A 310 -5.35 -21.14 33.97
CA VAL A 310 -6.11 -22.32 33.54
C VAL A 310 -7.54 -21.91 33.24
N LYS A 311 -8.14 -22.48 32.21
CA LYS A 311 -9.53 -22.21 31.82
C LYS A 311 -10.44 -23.09 32.60
N ASN A 312 -11.40 -22.47 33.34
CA ASN A 312 -12.36 -23.15 34.19
C ASN A 312 -13.74 -23.29 33.54
N PHE A 313 -14.47 -24.29 33.98
CA PHE A 313 -15.88 -24.47 33.64
C PHE A 313 -16.76 -24.00 34.83
N TYR A 314 -17.87 -23.39 34.47
CA TYR A 314 -18.95 -23.02 35.41
C TYR A 314 -20.18 -23.86 35.12
N CYS A 315 -20.69 -24.55 36.10
CA CYS A 315 -21.93 -25.31 35.97
C CYS A 315 -23.14 -24.41 36.27
N LEU A 316 -24.00 -24.21 35.27
CA LEU A 316 -25.20 -23.37 35.40
C LEU A 316 -26.24 -23.89 36.40
N ILE A 317 -26.15 -25.16 36.80
CA ILE A 317 -27.08 -25.80 37.75
C ILE A 317 -26.49 -25.86 39.17
N CYS A 318 -25.24 -26.30 39.29
CA CYS A 318 -24.57 -26.40 40.59
C CYS A 318 -23.98 -25.06 41.06
N GLU A 319 -23.88 -24.05 40.15
CA GLU A 319 -23.29 -22.75 40.44
C GLU A 319 -21.84 -22.82 40.95
N LYS A 320 -21.08 -23.84 40.50
CA LYS A 320 -19.72 -24.10 40.96
C LYS A 320 -18.73 -24.04 39.80
N TYR A 321 -17.52 -23.56 40.10
CA TYR A 321 -16.39 -23.60 39.20
C TYR A 321 -15.59 -24.88 39.38
N SER A 322 -15.08 -25.43 38.27
CA SER A 322 -14.18 -26.59 38.28
C SER A 322 -13.24 -26.54 37.07
N ASN A 323 -12.11 -27.22 37.17
CA ASN A 323 -11.16 -27.33 36.06
C ASN A 323 -11.72 -28.18 34.91
N ASP A 324 -12.59 -29.12 35.25
CA ASP A 324 -13.24 -30.01 34.30
C ASP A 324 -14.76 -29.76 34.25
N LYS A 325 -15.42 -30.33 33.24
CA LYS A 325 -16.88 -30.27 33.14
C LYS A 325 -17.53 -30.92 34.34
N CYS A 326 -18.64 -30.36 34.82
CA CYS A 326 -19.40 -30.90 35.91
C CYS A 326 -19.80 -32.36 35.63
N PHE A 327 -19.53 -33.25 36.57
CA PHE A 327 -19.80 -34.68 36.41
C PHE A 327 -21.32 -34.95 36.29
N GLU A 328 -22.15 -34.24 37.07
CA GLU A 328 -23.61 -34.44 37.09
C GLU A 328 -24.29 -33.74 35.89
N HIS A 329 -23.74 -32.57 35.43
CA HIS A 329 -24.35 -31.75 34.41
C HIS A 329 -23.35 -31.32 33.33
N PRO A 330 -22.76 -32.27 32.58
CA PRO A 330 -21.68 -31.95 31.64
C PRO A 330 -22.09 -31.03 30.47
N GLN A 331 -23.38 -31.13 30.08
CA GLN A 331 -23.93 -30.30 28.99
C GLN A 331 -24.28 -28.86 29.44
N LYS A 332 -24.36 -28.61 30.73
CA LYS A 332 -24.63 -27.31 31.34
C LYS A 332 -23.36 -26.64 31.90
N SER A 333 -22.20 -27.22 31.63
CA SER A 333 -20.90 -26.67 31.98
C SER A 333 -20.42 -25.73 30.88
N VAL A 334 -20.34 -24.45 31.18
CA VAL A 334 -19.96 -23.38 30.29
C VAL A 334 -18.62 -22.79 30.69
N GLN A 335 -17.89 -22.23 29.75
CA GLN A 335 -16.59 -21.60 30.00
C GLN A 335 -16.70 -20.07 30.15
N HIS A 336 -17.91 -19.55 30.23
CA HIS A 336 -18.25 -18.14 30.42
C HIS A 336 -19.34 -18.04 31.48
N SER A 337 -19.32 -16.98 32.26
CA SER A 337 -20.36 -16.68 33.24
C SER A 337 -20.50 -15.18 33.43
N VAL A 338 -21.70 -14.75 33.84
CA VAL A 338 -21.94 -13.35 34.21
C VAL A 338 -21.17 -13.05 35.49
N ARG A 339 -20.28 -12.05 35.42
CA ARG A 339 -19.38 -11.70 36.53
C ARG A 339 -19.26 -10.20 36.67
N LYS A 340 -19.03 -9.77 37.90
CA LYS A 340 -18.63 -8.39 38.22
C LYS A 340 -17.13 -8.33 38.35
N ILE A 341 -16.51 -7.45 37.62
CA ILE A 341 -15.05 -7.22 37.66
C ILE A 341 -14.73 -5.77 38.01
N ASP A 342 -13.67 -5.56 38.77
CA ASP A 342 -13.10 -4.26 39.04
C ASP A 342 -12.19 -3.85 37.87
N ILE A 343 -12.72 -3.03 37.00
CA ILE A 343 -12.00 -2.58 35.76
C ILE A 343 -10.81 -1.69 36.10
N LYS A 344 -10.87 -0.92 37.19
CA LYS A 344 -9.75 -0.06 37.63
C LYS A 344 -8.53 -0.90 38.00
N ASN A 345 -8.77 -1.97 38.77
CA ASN A 345 -7.71 -2.88 39.17
C ASN A 345 -7.03 -3.56 37.96
N TYR A 346 -7.83 -4.03 36.98
CA TYR A 346 -7.29 -4.58 35.75
C TYR A 346 -6.47 -3.56 34.95
N PHE A 347 -6.94 -2.34 34.87
CA PHE A 347 -6.25 -1.28 34.15
C PHE A 347 -4.91 -0.91 34.81
N GLU A 348 -4.91 -0.67 36.11
CA GLU A 348 -3.68 -0.32 36.84
C GLU A 348 -2.67 -1.47 36.84
N SER A 349 -3.14 -2.71 36.95
CA SER A 349 -2.25 -3.88 36.84
C SER A 349 -1.64 -4.02 35.46
N SER A 350 -2.42 -3.76 34.41
CA SER A 350 -1.94 -3.76 33.02
C SER A 350 -0.90 -2.67 32.79
N LYS A 351 -1.12 -1.46 33.31
CA LYS A 351 -0.13 -0.37 33.26
C LYS A 351 1.22 -0.77 33.88
N LYS A 352 1.16 -1.41 35.05
CA LYS A 352 2.36 -1.91 35.74
C LYS A 352 3.10 -2.96 34.92
N LEU A 353 2.36 -3.90 34.32
CA LEU A 353 2.95 -4.97 33.48
C LEU A 353 3.64 -4.44 32.22
N ILE A 354 3.08 -3.40 31.61
CA ILE A 354 3.63 -2.78 30.39
C ILE A 354 4.85 -1.89 30.74
N GLY A 355 4.93 -1.39 31.98
CA GLY A 355 5.97 -0.45 32.40
C GLY A 355 5.87 0.92 31.70
N ALA A 356 4.76 1.22 31.05
CA ALA A 356 4.56 2.45 30.34
C ALA A 356 3.97 3.55 31.24
N ARG A 357 4.56 4.74 31.20
CA ARG A 357 3.92 5.95 31.71
C ARG A 357 2.88 6.42 30.70
N ILE A 358 1.68 5.93 30.84
CA ILE A 358 0.54 6.42 30.04
C ILE A 358 -0.12 7.49 30.90
N ASP A 359 0.25 8.73 30.70
CA ASP A 359 -0.29 9.84 31.46
C ASP A 359 -1.64 10.30 30.90
N ASP A 360 -1.86 10.16 29.57
CA ASP A 360 -3.10 10.54 28.91
C ASP A 360 -3.70 9.38 28.11
N LEU A 361 -4.95 9.05 28.41
CA LEU A 361 -5.76 8.17 27.59
C LEU A 361 -6.35 8.96 26.40
N PRO A 362 -6.48 8.34 25.22
CA PRO A 362 -7.26 8.94 24.13
C PRO A 362 -8.67 9.32 24.59
N VAL A 363 -9.23 10.38 24.02
CA VAL A 363 -10.55 10.93 24.42
C VAL A 363 -11.65 9.88 24.49
N VAL A 364 -11.64 8.91 23.57
CA VAL A 364 -12.56 7.78 23.57
C VAL A 364 -11.87 6.50 23.10
N ILE A 365 -11.90 5.46 23.93
CA ILE A 365 -11.52 4.10 23.53
C ILE A 365 -12.80 3.28 23.48
N LYS A 366 -13.15 2.77 22.30
CA LYS A 366 -14.33 1.90 22.14
C LYS A 366 -14.05 0.52 22.69
N GLY A 367 -14.93 0.04 23.57
CA GLY A 367 -14.83 -1.29 24.17
C GLY A 367 -15.32 -2.41 23.26
N VAL A 368 -16.07 -2.09 22.20
CA VAL A 368 -16.58 -3.06 21.24
C VAL A 368 -16.08 -2.76 19.84
N ARG A 369 -15.89 -3.82 19.07
CA ARG A 369 -15.50 -3.75 17.69
C ARG A 369 -16.71 -3.78 16.77
N GLY A 370 -17.01 -2.67 16.09
CA GLY A 370 -18.01 -2.61 15.04
C GLY A 370 -19.41 -3.05 15.48
N THR A 371 -20.29 -3.26 14.53
CA THR A 371 -21.60 -3.87 14.74
C THR A 371 -21.50 -5.36 14.43
N SER A 372 -21.66 -6.21 15.43
CA SER A 372 -21.93 -7.63 15.22
C SER A 372 -23.44 -7.85 15.10
N SER A 373 -23.89 -8.68 14.17
CA SER A 373 -25.22 -9.28 14.16
C SER A 373 -25.11 -10.71 14.68
N GLU A 374 -26.24 -11.31 15.06
CA GLU A 374 -26.29 -12.71 15.48
C GLU A 374 -25.72 -13.66 14.41
N ASP A 375 -25.83 -13.26 13.12
CA ASP A 375 -25.36 -14.02 11.97
C ASP A 375 -23.86 -13.83 11.67
N HIS A 376 -23.18 -12.89 12.32
CA HIS A 376 -21.79 -12.56 12.06
C HIS A 376 -21.01 -12.50 13.37
N SER A 377 -20.50 -13.63 13.79
CA SER A 377 -19.49 -13.68 14.85
C SER A 377 -18.25 -12.88 14.40
N CYS A 378 -17.66 -12.14 15.33
CA CYS A 378 -16.45 -11.39 15.05
C CYS A 378 -15.30 -12.38 14.83
N GLU A 379 -14.97 -12.65 13.57
CA GLU A 379 -14.05 -13.71 13.17
C GLU A 379 -12.60 -13.46 13.59
N ASN A 380 -12.21 -12.23 13.89
CA ASN A 380 -10.80 -11.97 14.13
C ASN A 380 -10.56 -10.68 14.92
N LEU A 381 -10.08 -10.81 16.15
CA LEU A 381 -9.61 -9.69 17.00
C LEU A 381 -8.51 -8.86 16.32
N VAL A 382 -7.72 -9.47 15.43
CA VAL A 382 -6.59 -8.83 14.73
C VAL A 382 -7.06 -7.86 13.65
N LYS A 383 -8.23 -8.05 13.05
CA LYS A 383 -8.77 -7.13 12.04
C LYS A 383 -9.31 -5.81 12.62
N GLY A 384 -9.25 -5.61 13.90
CA GLY A 384 -9.73 -4.41 14.60
C GLY A 384 -8.67 -3.49 15.15
N MET A 385 -7.41 -3.86 15.04
CA MET A 385 -6.28 -3.02 15.45
C MET A 385 -5.73 -2.18 14.30
#